data_39b0425ec24f3c49fec6539eb86595f8
#
_entry.id   39b0425ec24f3c49fec6539eb86595f8
#
_cell.length_a   1.000
_cell.length_b   1.000
_cell.length_c   1.000
_cell.angle_alpha   90.00
_cell.angle_beta   90.00
_cell.angle_gamma   90.00
#
_symmetry.space_group_name_H-M   'P 1'
#
loop_
_entity.id
_entity.type
_entity.pdbx_description
1 polymer ?
#
loop_
_entity_poly.entity_id
_entity_poly.type
_entity_poly.pdbx_seq_one_letter_code
_entity_poly.pdbx_strand_id
1 'polypeptide(L)'
;MTRSFDAIIIGAGQAGPPLAGRLTGAGMTVALVERHLVGGTCVNTGCMPTKTLVASAYAAHLARRAADFGVQAGPISVDMKAIAARAHGVTMRARDNNERWLEGMAGLTFLCGHARFTGPKAIAVDGEELTAPRIFLNVGGRASVPDMPGVHDVPWLDNTSMVALDTLPQHLVVVGGSYIGLEFAQIYRRFGAEVTLVERASRLISREDADISAAIREILEDEGIAIRTDANCIGFSSHEKGVAVSVDCQAGAPVVLGSHVLLATGRRPNTDDLGLGHAGVTTDARGYIRVDDRLKTNIPGSWARGD
;
A
#
# COMPACT_ATOMS: atom_id res chain seq x y z
N MET A 1 -5.27 -28.13 20.91
CA MET A 1 -6.35 -27.78 21.87
C MET A 1 -7.21 -26.70 21.23
N THR A 2 -8.53 -26.70 21.45
CA THR A 2 -9.43 -25.67 20.91
C THR A 2 -9.64 -24.58 21.96
N ARG A 3 -9.41 -23.31 21.62
CA ARG A 3 -9.72 -22.16 22.49
C ARG A 3 -10.93 -21.42 21.97
N SER A 4 -11.81 -20.98 22.87
CA SER A 4 -13.04 -20.27 22.52
C SER A 4 -12.99 -18.81 22.99
N PHE A 5 -13.50 -17.93 22.12
CA PHE A 5 -13.60 -16.48 22.34
C PHE A 5 -14.99 -15.98 21.97
N ASP A 6 -15.37 -14.78 22.45
CA ASP A 6 -16.60 -14.12 22.01
C ASP A 6 -16.47 -13.55 20.59
N ALA A 7 -15.24 -13.18 20.21
CA ALA A 7 -14.91 -12.68 18.87
C ALA A 7 -13.46 -13.02 18.45
N ILE A 8 -13.30 -13.27 17.16
CA ILE A 8 -11.99 -13.37 16.51
C ILE A 8 -11.87 -12.25 15.49
N ILE A 9 -10.71 -11.58 15.46
CA ILE A 9 -10.35 -10.57 14.47
C ILE A 9 -9.11 -11.07 13.72
N ILE A 10 -9.18 -11.14 12.39
CA ILE A 10 -8.07 -11.54 11.54
C ILE A 10 -7.51 -10.27 10.86
N GLY A 11 -6.29 -9.89 11.27
CA GLY A 11 -5.58 -8.71 10.80
C GLY A 11 -5.56 -7.56 11.81
N ALA A 12 -4.35 -7.15 12.20
CA ALA A 12 -4.08 -6.01 13.09
C ALA A 12 -3.71 -4.73 12.30
N GLY A 13 -4.33 -4.53 11.12
CA GLY A 13 -4.26 -3.28 10.38
C GLY A 13 -5.10 -2.17 11.05
N GLN A 14 -5.46 -1.12 10.29
CA GLN A 14 -6.16 0.05 10.84
C GLN A 14 -7.53 -0.25 11.45
N ALA A 15 -8.21 -1.31 11.02
CA ALA A 15 -9.54 -1.67 11.52
C ALA A 15 -9.49 -2.62 12.73
N GLY A 16 -8.48 -3.50 12.80
CA GLY A 16 -8.40 -4.56 13.83
C GLY A 16 -8.26 -4.05 15.25
N PRO A 17 -7.22 -3.31 15.61
CA PRO A 17 -6.99 -2.81 16.97
C PRO A 17 -8.12 -1.95 17.53
N PRO A 18 -8.67 -0.96 16.80
CA PRO A 18 -9.83 -0.19 17.29
C PRO A 18 -11.08 -1.04 17.51
N LEU A 19 -11.31 -2.05 16.67
CA LEU A 19 -12.42 -2.98 16.86
C LEU A 19 -12.20 -3.86 18.10
N ALA A 20 -10.98 -4.38 18.29
CA ALA A 20 -10.63 -5.13 19.49
C ALA A 20 -10.88 -4.33 20.76
N GLY A 21 -10.45 -3.05 20.80
CA GLY A 21 -10.70 -2.16 21.95
C GLY A 21 -12.18 -1.92 22.24
N ARG A 22 -13.02 -1.84 21.18
CA ARG A 22 -14.48 -1.71 21.38
C ARG A 22 -15.12 -2.97 21.90
N LEU A 23 -14.71 -4.14 21.41
CA LEU A 23 -15.27 -5.43 21.82
C LEU A 23 -14.84 -5.78 23.26
N THR A 24 -13.56 -5.62 23.60
CA THR A 24 -13.07 -5.85 24.97
C THR A 24 -13.66 -4.84 25.95
N GLY A 25 -13.81 -3.56 25.56
CA GLY A 25 -14.51 -2.56 26.35
C GLY A 25 -15.99 -2.85 26.61
N ALA A 26 -16.61 -3.72 25.77
CA ALA A 26 -17.95 -4.27 25.99
C ALA A 26 -17.93 -5.58 26.81
N GLY A 27 -16.80 -5.95 27.41
CA GLY A 27 -16.66 -7.14 28.26
C GLY A 27 -16.45 -8.46 27.50
N MET A 28 -16.17 -8.41 26.19
CA MET A 28 -15.93 -9.62 25.38
C MET A 28 -14.50 -10.11 25.48
N THR A 29 -14.31 -11.40 25.41
CA THR A 29 -13.01 -12.03 25.16
C THR A 29 -12.73 -12.04 23.66
N VAL A 30 -11.58 -11.50 23.24
CA VAL A 30 -11.22 -11.31 21.83
C VAL A 30 -9.90 -11.96 21.49
N ALA A 31 -9.84 -12.73 20.42
CA ALA A 31 -8.57 -13.11 19.77
C ALA A 31 -8.32 -12.16 18.59
N LEU A 32 -7.17 -11.50 18.57
CA LEU A 32 -6.67 -10.73 17.42
C LEU A 32 -5.46 -11.44 16.83
N VAL A 33 -5.54 -11.81 15.58
CA VAL A 33 -4.48 -12.56 14.87
C VAL A 33 -3.84 -11.67 13.81
N GLU A 34 -2.51 -11.55 13.84
CA GLU A 34 -1.73 -10.83 12.82
C GLU A 34 -0.57 -11.71 12.34
N ARG A 35 -0.42 -11.83 11.02
CA ARG A 35 0.62 -12.70 10.43
C ARG A 35 1.97 -12.01 10.24
N HIS A 36 2.01 -10.66 10.26
CA HIS A 36 3.23 -9.89 10.01
C HIS A 36 3.43 -8.80 11.07
N LEU A 37 3.13 -7.55 10.72
CA LEU A 37 3.41 -6.38 11.55
C LEU A 37 2.12 -5.67 11.94
N VAL A 38 1.99 -5.36 13.22
CA VAL A 38 0.90 -4.55 13.75
C VAL A 38 0.84 -3.19 13.04
N GLY A 39 -0.38 -2.72 12.78
CA GLY A 39 -0.63 -1.47 12.05
C GLY A 39 -0.90 -1.66 10.56
N GLY A 40 -0.60 -2.86 10.01
CA GLY A 40 -0.85 -3.22 8.62
C GLY A 40 -0.15 -2.30 7.61
N THR A 41 -0.67 -2.24 6.38
CA THR A 41 -0.09 -1.44 5.29
C THR A 41 0.05 0.03 5.66
N CYS A 42 -0.97 0.64 6.27
CA CYS A 42 -0.97 2.08 6.55
C CYS A 42 0.21 2.51 7.43
N VAL A 43 0.47 1.79 8.52
CA VAL A 43 1.58 2.10 9.43
C VAL A 43 2.91 1.73 8.82
N ASN A 44 3.04 0.54 8.23
CA ASN A 44 4.34 -0.03 7.90
C ASN A 44 4.84 0.33 6.50
N THR A 45 3.97 0.37 5.49
CA THR A 45 4.35 0.50 4.07
C THR A 45 3.41 1.40 3.25
N GLY A 46 2.59 2.20 3.90
CA GLY A 46 1.60 3.07 3.26
C GLY A 46 1.59 4.47 3.87
N CYS A 47 0.47 4.86 4.48
CA CYS A 47 0.17 6.24 4.90
C CYS A 47 1.31 6.89 5.71
N MET A 48 1.78 6.23 6.78
CA MET A 48 2.75 6.82 7.70
C MET A 48 4.12 7.09 7.03
N PRO A 49 4.80 6.09 6.45
CA PRO A 49 6.08 6.35 5.78
C PRO A 49 5.91 7.24 4.54
N THR A 50 4.87 7.04 3.73
CA THR A 50 4.67 7.85 2.52
C THR A 50 4.45 9.33 2.86
N LYS A 51 3.58 9.66 3.84
CA LYS A 51 3.38 11.05 4.26
C LYS A 51 4.62 11.67 4.91
N THR A 52 5.46 10.83 5.54
CA THR A 52 6.77 11.27 6.04
C THR A 52 7.72 11.63 4.89
N LEU A 53 7.72 10.83 3.81
CA LEU A 53 8.46 11.16 2.58
C LEU A 53 7.90 12.41 1.89
N VAL A 54 6.57 12.55 1.79
CA VAL A 54 5.91 13.77 1.27
C VAL A 54 6.39 15.01 2.01
N ALA A 55 6.43 14.98 3.35
CA ALA A 55 6.89 16.13 4.14
C ALA A 55 8.35 16.49 3.85
N SER A 56 9.24 15.49 3.71
CA SER A 56 10.64 15.72 3.32
C SER A 56 10.78 16.25 1.89
N ALA A 57 9.99 15.70 0.95
CA ALA A 57 9.96 16.15 -0.44
C ALA A 57 9.43 17.57 -0.58
N TYR A 58 8.42 17.93 0.20
CA TYR A 58 7.87 19.27 0.24
C TYR A 58 8.89 20.29 0.81
N ALA A 59 9.63 19.91 1.86
CA ALA A 59 10.71 20.74 2.37
C ALA A 59 11.80 21.03 1.31
N ALA A 60 12.21 20.00 0.55
CA ALA A 60 13.15 20.15 -0.55
C ALA A 60 12.60 21.04 -1.68
N HIS A 61 11.30 20.90 -2.00
CA HIS A 61 10.60 21.70 -3.00
C HIS A 61 10.55 23.17 -2.60
N LEU A 62 10.14 23.47 -1.36
CA LEU A 62 10.11 24.85 -0.84
C LEU A 62 11.50 25.48 -0.80
N ALA A 63 12.52 24.72 -0.38
CA ALA A 63 13.89 25.23 -0.34
C ALA A 63 14.40 25.62 -1.74
N ARG A 64 14.08 24.86 -2.79
CA ARG A 64 14.44 25.23 -4.18
C ARG A 64 13.68 26.45 -4.69
N ARG A 65 12.47 26.66 -4.23
CA ARG A 65 11.61 27.78 -4.59
C ARG A 65 11.73 28.98 -3.64
N ALA A 66 12.67 28.94 -2.69
CA ALA A 66 12.84 30.00 -1.70
C ALA A 66 12.98 31.38 -2.33
N ALA A 67 13.63 31.48 -3.50
CA ALA A 67 13.79 32.76 -4.24
C ALA A 67 12.45 33.38 -4.69
N ASP A 68 11.43 32.57 -4.97
CA ASP A 68 10.07 33.02 -5.31
C ASP A 68 9.44 33.83 -4.14
N PHE A 69 9.92 33.56 -2.93
CA PHE A 69 9.49 34.22 -1.69
C PHE A 69 10.50 35.28 -1.19
N GLY A 70 11.50 35.63 -2.01
CA GLY A 70 12.54 36.61 -1.65
C GLY A 70 13.62 36.05 -0.70
N VAL A 71 13.67 34.75 -0.48
CA VAL A 71 14.65 34.09 0.40
C VAL A 71 15.76 33.46 -0.42
N GLN A 72 17.01 33.86 -0.14
CA GLN A 72 18.20 33.30 -0.80
C GLN A 72 18.62 32.02 -0.10
N ALA A 73 18.36 30.87 -0.73
CA ALA A 73 18.89 29.56 -0.29
C ALA A 73 20.09 29.18 -1.17
N GLY A 74 21.12 28.58 -0.57
CA GLY A 74 22.23 27.99 -1.33
C GLY A 74 21.81 26.73 -2.11
N PRO A 75 22.77 26.00 -2.74
CA PRO A 75 22.49 24.74 -3.41
C PRO A 75 21.81 23.72 -2.46
N ILE A 76 20.71 23.13 -2.91
CA ILE A 76 19.93 22.17 -2.13
C ILE A 76 20.37 20.75 -2.51
N SER A 77 20.85 20.00 -1.53
CA SER A 77 21.14 18.56 -1.64
C SER A 77 20.13 17.74 -0.83
N VAL A 78 19.91 16.50 -1.26
CA VAL A 78 18.98 15.57 -0.61
C VAL A 78 19.77 14.34 -0.14
N ASP A 79 19.71 14.05 1.17
CA ASP A 79 20.28 12.85 1.77
C ASP A 79 19.17 11.79 1.92
N MET A 80 19.12 10.86 0.96
CA MET A 80 18.10 9.80 0.95
C MET A 80 18.23 8.86 2.14
N LYS A 81 19.43 8.61 2.66
CA LYS A 81 19.62 7.75 3.85
C LYS A 81 19.00 8.39 5.09
N ALA A 82 19.23 9.69 5.29
CA ALA A 82 18.61 10.44 6.39
C ALA A 82 17.08 10.48 6.26
N ILE A 83 16.54 10.64 5.03
CA ILE A 83 15.11 10.64 4.76
C ILE A 83 14.49 9.26 5.05
N ALA A 84 15.10 8.18 4.55
CA ALA A 84 14.66 6.82 4.81
C ALA A 84 14.70 6.47 6.31
N ALA A 85 15.78 6.84 7.00
CA ALA A 85 15.90 6.65 8.45
C ALA A 85 14.82 7.43 9.23
N ARG A 86 14.49 8.66 8.81
CA ARG A 86 13.40 9.46 9.39
C ARG A 86 12.05 8.77 9.20
N ALA A 87 11.75 8.31 7.99
CA ALA A 87 10.50 7.60 7.68
C ALA A 87 10.38 6.30 8.48
N HIS A 88 11.47 5.51 8.54
CA HIS A 88 11.54 4.30 9.35
C HIS A 88 11.30 4.60 10.84
N GLY A 89 11.94 5.63 11.41
CA GLY A 89 11.75 6.02 12.79
C GLY A 89 10.32 6.44 13.14
N VAL A 90 9.61 7.11 12.23
CA VAL A 90 8.18 7.45 12.39
C VAL A 90 7.32 6.18 12.38
N THR A 91 7.58 5.28 11.44
CA THR A 91 6.89 3.98 11.32
C THR A 91 7.08 3.13 12.58
N MET A 92 8.33 2.99 13.05
CA MET A 92 8.64 2.19 14.25
C MET A 92 7.89 2.71 15.47
N ARG A 93 7.95 4.03 15.74
CA ARG A 93 7.22 4.62 16.89
C ARG A 93 5.72 4.38 16.81
N ALA A 94 5.12 4.48 15.62
CA ALA A 94 3.70 4.24 15.45
C ALA A 94 3.33 2.77 15.69
N ARG A 95 4.16 1.84 15.20
CA ARG A 95 3.98 0.41 15.43
C ARG A 95 4.13 0.04 16.90
N ASP A 96 5.21 0.47 17.54
CA ASP A 96 5.47 0.21 18.96
C ASP A 96 4.35 0.75 19.87
N ASN A 97 3.77 1.90 19.51
CA ASN A 97 2.61 2.44 20.23
C ASN A 97 1.37 1.55 20.09
N ASN A 98 1.12 1.02 18.88
CA ASN A 98 0.02 0.10 18.65
C ASN A 98 0.22 -1.23 19.37
N GLU A 99 1.43 -1.78 19.37
CA GLU A 99 1.78 -3.02 20.06
C GLU A 99 1.56 -2.86 21.57
N ARG A 100 2.11 -1.81 22.18
CA ARG A 100 1.90 -1.51 23.61
C ARG A 100 0.42 -1.31 23.97
N TRP A 101 -0.35 -0.70 23.08
CA TRP A 101 -1.80 -0.55 23.29
C TRP A 101 -2.51 -1.90 23.29
N LEU A 102 -2.16 -2.80 22.37
CA LEU A 102 -2.71 -4.16 22.33
C LEU A 102 -2.31 -4.99 23.56
N GLU A 103 -1.04 -4.93 23.98
CA GLU A 103 -0.53 -5.62 25.18
C GLU A 103 -1.25 -5.21 26.47
N GLY A 104 -1.58 -3.92 26.58
CA GLY A 104 -2.30 -3.37 27.73
C GLY A 104 -3.81 -3.60 27.71
N MET A 105 -4.36 -4.25 26.69
CA MET A 105 -5.82 -4.38 26.50
C MET A 105 -6.36 -5.61 27.22
N ALA A 106 -7.03 -5.39 28.36
CA ALA A 106 -7.67 -6.48 29.11
C ALA A 106 -8.74 -7.19 28.26
N GLY A 107 -8.80 -8.52 28.31
CA GLY A 107 -9.71 -9.34 27.54
C GLY A 107 -9.28 -9.63 26.11
N LEU A 108 -8.13 -9.08 25.66
CA LEU A 108 -7.52 -9.38 24.38
C LEU A 108 -6.47 -10.51 24.51
N THR A 109 -6.53 -11.46 23.61
CA THR A 109 -5.43 -12.37 23.29
C THR A 109 -4.87 -12.01 21.92
N PHE A 110 -3.66 -11.48 21.88
CA PHE A 110 -2.97 -11.17 20.64
C PHE A 110 -2.12 -12.38 20.20
N LEU A 111 -2.25 -12.80 18.96
CA LEU A 111 -1.56 -13.96 18.38
C LEU A 111 -0.82 -13.53 17.10
N CYS A 112 0.49 -13.74 17.07
CA CYS A 112 1.29 -13.62 15.86
C CYS A 112 1.22 -14.94 15.11
N GLY A 113 0.67 -14.96 13.90
CA GLY A 113 0.54 -16.18 13.09
C GLY A 113 -0.43 -16.01 11.93
N HIS A 114 -0.42 -17.00 11.03
CA HIS A 114 -1.29 -16.99 9.87
C HIS A 114 -2.61 -17.72 10.17
N ALA A 115 -3.71 -16.97 10.22
CA ALA A 115 -5.05 -17.52 10.42
C ALA A 115 -5.56 -18.20 9.14
N ARG A 116 -6.09 -19.40 9.26
CA ARG A 116 -6.78 -20.13 8.18
C ARG A 116 -8.09 -20.69 8.70
N PHE A 117 -9.16 -20.51 7.95
CA PHE A 117 -10.45 -21.12 8.31
C PHE A 117 -10.38 -22.64 8.24
N THR A 118 -10.89 -23.29 9.29
CA THR A 118 -11.15 -24.74 9.36
C THR A 118 -12.65 -25.04 9.32
N GLY A 119 -13.49 -24.01 9.52
CA GLY A 119 -14.94 -24.08 9.47
C GLY A 119 -15.58 -22.69 9.55
N PRO A 120 -16.92 -22.56 9.49
CA PRO A 120 -17.62 -21.28 9.47
C PRO A 120 -17.37 -20.41 10.71
N LYS A 121 -16.99 -21.03 11.84
CA LYS A 121 -16.76 -20.39 13.15
C LYS A 121 -15.43 -20.78 13.78
N ALA A 122 -14.54 -21.36 13.00
CA ALA A 122 -13.26 -21.89 13.45
C ALA A 122 -12.14 -21.46 12.52
N ILE A 123 -11.00 -21.11 13.11
CA ILE A 123 -9.74 -20.86 12.41
C ILE A 123 -8.62 -21.66 13.08
N ALA A 124 -7.60 -22.00 12.33
CA ALA A 124 -6.33 -22.50 12.85
C ALA A 124 -5.26 -21.40 12.76
N VAL A 125 -4.44 -21.27 13.80
CA VAL A 125 -3.25 -20.42 13.85
C VAL A 125 -2.12 -21.26 14.41
N ASP A 126 -1.06 -21.49 13.65
CA ASP A 126 0.12 -22.27 14.06
C ASP A 126 -0.20 -23.63 14.72
N GLY A 127 -1.24 -24.31 14.21
CA GLY A 127 -1.69 -25.62 14.72
C GLY A 127 -2.66 -25.56 15.91
N GLU A 128 -2.93 -24.39 16.47
CA GLU A 128 -3.96 -24.17 17.48
C GLU A 128 -5.31 -23.81 16.82
N GLU A 129 -6.40 -24.43 17.24
CA GLU A 129 -7.74 -24.11 16.77
C GLU A 129 -8.41 -23.08 17.68
N LEU A 130 -8.93 -22.01 17.07
CA LEU A 130 -9.68 -20.94 17.74
C LEU A 130 -11.11 -20.92 17.21
N THR A 131 -12.08 -20.75 18.10
CA THR A 131 -13.50 -20.68 17.75
C THR A 131 -14.16 -19.42 18.31
N ALA A 132 -15.10 -18.85 17.56
CA ALA A 132 -15.91 -17.74 18.05
C ALA A 132 -17.26 -17.64 17.30
N PRO A 133 -18.33 -17.16 17.94
CA PRO A 133 -19.59 -16.87 17.26
C PRO A 133 -19.47 -15.68 16.29
N ARG A 134 -18.46 -14.79 16.49
CA ARG A 134 -18.20 -13.60 15.66
C ARG A 134 -16.79 -13.64 15.11
N ILE A 135 -16.66 -13.51 13.78
CA ILE A 135 -15.36 -13.44 13.09
C ILE A 135 -15.31 -12.18 12.21
N PHE A 136 -14.24 -11.40 12.35
CA PHE A 136 -14.01 -10.16 11.60
C PHE A 136 -12.76 -10.32 10.74
N LEU A 137 -12.91 -10.17 9.42
CA LEU A 137 -11.81 -10.26 8.45
C LEU A 137 -11.33 -8.85 8.09
N ASN A 138 -10.18 -8.46 8.62
CA ASN A 138 -9.52 -7.18 8.38
C ASN A 138 -8.18 -7.38 7.67
N VAL A 139 -8.15 -8.28 6.71
CA VAL A 139 -6.93 -8.84 6.10
C VAL A 139 -6.24 -7.90 5.11
N GLY A 140 -6.92 -6.82 4.68
CA GLY A 140 -6.37 -5.82 3.78
C GLY A 140 -5.97 -6.37 2.42
N GLY A 141 -5.07 -5.65 1.76
CA GLY A 141 -4.57 -6.00 0.43
C GLY A 141 -3.08 -5.71 0.26
N ARG A 142 -2.52 -6.21 -0.83
CA ARG A 142 -1.11 -6.03 -1.23
C ARG A 142 -1.01 -5.51 -2.66
N ALA A 143 0.16 -5.01 -3.06
CA ALA A 143 0.40 -4.59 -4.44
C ALA A 143 0.07 -5.71 -5.43
N SER A 144 -0.55 -5.34 -6.54
CA SER A 144 -0.83 -6.24 -7.65
C SER A 144 0.24 -6.07 -8.72
N VAL A 145 0.82 -7.17 -9.15
CA VAL A 145 1.71 -7.21 -10.31
C VAL A 145 0.94 -7.88 -11.43
N PRO A 146 0.47 -7.13 -12.43
CA PRO A 146 -0.21 -7.71 -13.57
C PRO A 146 0.78 -8.46 -14.45
N ASP A 147 0.27 -9.44 -15.18
CA ASP A 147 1.05 -10.17 -16.17
C ASP A 147 1.30 -9.24 -17.39
N MET A 148 2.50 -8.67 -17.42
CA MET A 148 2.99 -7.81 -18.50
C MET A 148 4.26 -8.41 -19.09
N PRO A 149 4.50 -8.31 -20.41
CA PRO A 149 5.69 -8.86 -21.06
C PRO A 149 6.99 -8.44 -20.34
N GLY A 150 7.80 -9.41 -19.90
CA GLY A 150 9.09 -9.20 -19.28
C GLY A 150 9.08 -8.66 -17.83
N VAL A 151 7.91 -8.50 -17.20
CA VAL A 151 7.82 -7.93 -15.83
C VAL A 151 8.55 -8.77 -14.79
N HIS A 152 8.65 -10.08 -14.98
CA HIS A 152 9.33 -10.99 -14.06
C HIS A 152 10.83 -11.14 -14.33
N ASP A 153 11.32 -10.57 -15.44
CA ASP A 153 12.71 -10.67 -15.89
C ASP A 153 13.55 -9.44 -15.49
N VAL A 154 12.92 -8.45 -14.85
CA VAL A 154 13.55 -7.19 -14.45
C VAL A 154 13.29 -6.87 -12.98
N PRO A 155 14.18 -6.13 -12.29
CA PRO A 155 13.92 -5.62 -10.96
C PRO A 155 12.84 -4.52 -11.03
N TRP A 156 11.86 -4.60 -10.16
CA TRP A 156 10.84 -3.58 -9.97
C TRP A 156 10.60 -3.30 -8.49
N LEU A 157 9.99 -2.16 -8.22
CA LEU A 157 9.62 -1.70 -6.88
C LEU A 157 8.09 -1.64 -6.76
N ASP A 158 7.59 -1.84 -5.54
CA ASP A 158 6.23 -1.56 -5.13
C ASP A 158 6.20 -0.49 -4.03
N ASN A 159 5.04 -0.21 -3.45
CA ASN A 159 4.92 0.73 -2.34
C ASN A 159 5.81 0.36 -1.14
N THR A 160 6.01 -0.92 -0.89
CA THR A 160 6.81 -1.41 0.25
C THR A 160 8.29 -1.12 0.05
N SER A 161 8.82 -1.46 -1.11
CA SER A 161 10.23 -1.22 -1.44
C SER A 161 10.53 0.28 -1.67
N MET A 162 9.56 1.05 -2.19
CA MET A 162 9.72 2.50 -2.38
C MET A 162 9.89 3.26 -1.06
N VAL A 163 9.14 2.91 -0.01
CA VAL A 163 9.28 3.60 1.29
C VAL A 163 10.57 3.24 2.03
N ALA A 164 11.21 2.13 1.63
CA ALA A 164 12.49 1.68 2.19
C ALA A 164 13.71 2.12 1.35
N LEU A 165 13.49 2.74 0.18
CA LEU A 165 14.56 3.11 -0.74
C LEU A 165 15.40 4.25 -0.16
N ASP A 166 16.69 3.99 0.04
CA ASP A 166 17.66 4.91 0.64
C ASP A 166 18.62 5.55 -0.38
N THR A 167 18.34 5.33 -1.66
CA THR A 167 19.09 5.89 -2.78
C THR A 167 18.16 6.70 -3.69
N LEU A 168 18.67 7.77 -4.30
CA LEU A 168 17.92 8.56 -5.26
C LEU A 168 18.02 7.92 -6.65
N PRO A 169 16.90 7.47 -7.27
CA PRO A 169 16.92 7.07 -8.66
C PRO A 169 17.41 8.19 -9.58
N GLN A 170 18.23 7.87 -10.58
CA GLN A 170 18.51 8.82 -11.64
C GLN A 170 17.25 9.10 -12.45
N HIS A 171 16.55 8.04 -12.86
CA HIS A 171 15.28 8.11 -13.56
C HIS A 171 14.33 7.05 -13.01
N LEU A 172 13.24 7.48 -12.41
CA LEU A 172 12.16 6.61 -11.93
C LEU A 172 11.06 6.52 -12.98
N VAL A 173 10.81 5.32 -13.49
CA VAL A 173 9.63 5.05 -14.32
C VAL A 173 8.51 4.53 -13.42
N VAL A 174 7.40 5.23 -13.36
CA VAL A 174 6.22 4.86 -12.57
C VAL A 174 5.15 4.29 -13.49
N VAL A 175 4.79 3.04 -13.33
CA VAL A 175 3.71 2.39 -14.09
C VAL A 175 2.44 2.37 -13.25
N GLY A 176 1.46 3.16 -13.66
CA GLY A 176 0.17 3.37 -12.99
C GLY A 176 -0.05 4.80 -12.53
N GLY A 177 -1.03 5.47 -13.13
CA GLY A 177 -1.38 6.89 -12.95
C GLY A 177 -2.50 7.13 -11.94
N SER A 178 -2.61 6.30 -10.89
CA SER A 178 -3.54 6.51 -9.78
C SER A 178 -2.79 7.02 -8.54
N TYR A 179 -3.50 7.23 -7.42
CA TYR A 179 -3.02 7.93 -6.22
C TYR A 179 -1.60 7.55 -5.78
N ILE A 180 -1.31 6.25 -5.65
CA ILE A 180 0.01 5.76 -5.19
C ILE A 180 1.11 6.14 -6.19
N GLY A 181 0.86 5.94 -7.49
CA GLY A 181 1.82 6.28 -8.55
C GLY A 181 2.12 7.78 -8.58
N LEU A 182 1.08 8.63 -8.51
CA LEU A 182 1.22 10.09 -8.53
C LEU A 182 1.98 10.60 -7.30
N GLU A 183 1.68 10.04 -6.14
CA GLU A 183 2.33 10.43 -4.88
C GLU A 183 3.84 10.14 -4.92
N PHE A 184 4.23 8.92 -5.30
CA PHE A 184 5.65 8.58 -5.43
C PHE A 184 6.34 9.33 -6.58
N ALA A 185 5.67 9.54 -7.71
CA ALA A 185 6.19 10.33 -8.81
C ALA A 185 6.59 11.74 -8.33
N GLN A 186 5.69 12.44 -7.63
CA GLN A 186 5.93 13.77 -7.12
C GLN A 186 7.00 13.79 -6.01
N ILE A 187 6.97 12.82 -5.07
CA ILE A 187 7.96 12.68 -4.00
C ILE A 187 9.37 12.62 -4.61
N TYR A 188 9.60 11.66 -5.51
CA TYR A 188 10.94 11.44 -6.06
C TYR A 188 11.36 12.53 -7.04
N ARG A 189 10.42 13.14 -7.78
CA ARG A 189 10.70 14.34 -8.56
C ARG A 189 11.20 15.48 -7.69
N ARG A 190 10.55 15.73 -6.57
CA ARG A 190 10.94 16.74 -5.58
C ARG A 190 12.24 16.43 -4.87
N PHE A 191 12.64 15.18 -4.75
CA PHE A 191 13.98 14.80 -4.29
C PHE A 191 15.05 15.07 -5.36
N GLY A 192 14.70 15.11 -6.64
CA GLY A 192 15.60 15.44 -7.74
C GLY A 192 15.77 14.36 -8.80
N ALA A 193 15.00 13.27 -8.72
CA ALA A 193 14.97 12.26 -9.77
C ALA A 193 14.34 12.80 -11.07
N GLU A 194 14.76 12.31 -12.23
CA GLU A 194 13.92 12.33 -13.41
C GLU A 194 12.77 11.34 -13.21
N VAL A 195 11.55 11.72 -13.66
CA VAL A 195 10.38 10.87 -13.48
C VAL A 195 9.57 10.82 -14.76
N THR A 196 9.26 9.61 -15.21
CA THR A 196 8.26 9.36 -16.25
C THR A 196 7.14 8.51 -15.67
N LEU A 197 5.92 8.99 -15.80
CA LEU A 197 4.71 8.29 -15.40
C LEU A 197 4.04 7.70 -16.64
N VAL A 198 3.76 6.39 -16.60
CA VAL A 198 3.13 5.63 -17.67
C VAL A 198 1.77 5.14 -17.20
N GLU A 199 0.70 5.51 -17.89
CA GLU A 199 -0.68 5.14 -17.56
C GLU A 199 -1.38 4.55 -18.79
N ARG A 200 -2.04 3.42 -18.61
CA ARG A 200 -2.80 2.76 -19.68
C ARG A 200 -4.05 3.53 -20.06
N ALA A 201 -4.72 4.15 -19.09
CA ALA A 201 -5.91 4.96 -19.35
C ALA A 201 -5.54 6.26 -20.08
N SER A 202 -6.54 6.88 -20.72
CA SER A 202 -6.38 8.17 -21.42
C SER A 202 -6.16 9.35 -20.47
N ARG A 203 -6.38 9.18 -19.17
CA ARG A 203 -6.20 10.20 -18.13
C ARG A 203 -5.73 9.62 -16.81
N LEU A 204 -5.06 10.44 -16.02
CA LEU A 204 -4.68 10.13 -14.64
C LEU A 204 -5.92 10.02 -13.77
N ILE A 205 -5.82 9.27 -12.65
CA ILE A 205 -6.92 9.10 -11.67
C ILE A 205 -8.30 8.98 -12.34
N SER A 206 -8.43 8.06 -13.27
CA SER A 206 -9.59 7.93 -14.18
C SER A 206 -10.96 7.79 -13.50
N ARG A 207 -10.97 7.59 -12.17
CA ARG A 207 -12.19 7.53 -11.33
C ARG A 207 -12.69 8.90 -10.90
N GLU A 208 -11.84 9.94 -10.99
CA GLU A 208 -12.20 11.31 -10.65
C GLU A 208 -12.79 12.04 -11.88
N ASP A 209 -13.34 13.22 -11.67
CA ASP A 209 -13.86 14.07 -12.74
C ASP A 209 -12.74 14.50 -13.71
N ALA A 210 -13.10 14.79 -14.94
CA ALA A 210 -12.13 15.05 -16.00
C ALA A 210 -11.30 16.32 -15.75
N ASP A 211 -11.90 17.35 -15.18
CA ASP A 211 -11.26 18.61 -14.80
C ASP A 211 -10.26 18.41 -13.65
N ILE A 212 -10.59 17.57 -12.66
CA ILE A 212 -9.66 17.19 -11.57
C ILE A 212 -8.46 16.43 -12.14
N SER A 213 -8.70 15.48 -13.04
CA SER A 213 -7.63 14.75 -13.73
C SER A 213 -6.72 15.67 -14.52
N ALA A 214 -7.29 16.66 -15.23
CA ALA A 214 -6.55 17.66 -16.01
C ALA A 214 -5.70 18.57 -15.10
N ALA A 215 -6.27 19.08 -14.02
CA ALA A 215 -5.57 19.94 -13.07
C ALA A 215 -4.39 19.22 -12.39
N ILE A 216 -4.56 17.95 -12.00
CA ILE A 216 -3.47 17.15 -11.43
C ILE A 216 -2.37 16.90 -12.47
N ARG A 217 -2.73 16.61 -13.71
CA ARG A 217 -1.77 16.45 -14.80
C ARG A 217 -0.93 17.73 -14.97
N GLU A 218 -1.56 18.89 -15.06
CA GLU A 218 -0.89 20.18 -15.17
C GLU A 218 0.10 20.41 -14.01
N ILE A 219 -0.32 20.21 -12.76
CA ILE A 219 0.55 20.34 -11.59
C ILE A 219 1.80 19.44 -11.70
N LEU A 220 1.65 18.21 -12.14
CA LEU A 220 2.75 17.26 -12.23
C LEU A 220 3.70 17.57 -13.40
N GLU A 221 3.15 18.01 -14.54
CA GLU A 221 3.92 18.44 -15.71
C GLU A 221 4.70 19.72 -15.41
N ASP A 222 4.12 20.68 -14.68
CA ASP A 222 4.77 21.92 -14.23
C ASP A 222 5.96 21.62 -13.28
N GLU A 223 5.87 20.54 -12.48
CA GLU A 223 7.00 20.08 -11.67
C GLU A 223 8.03 19.27 -12.49
N GLY A 224 7.80 19.08 -13.80
CA GLY A 224 8.72 18.43 -14.73
C GLY A 224 8.63 16.89 -14.71
N ILE A 225 7.46 16.33 -14.41
CA ILE A 225 7.19 14.91 -14.57
C ILE A 225 6.70 14.66 -15.99
N ALA A 226 7.36 13.76 -16.73
CA ALA A 226 6.89 13.35 -18.04
C ALA A 226 5.71 12.36 -17.90
N ILE A 227 4.58 12.65 -18.57
CA ILE A 227 3.36 11.82 -18.48
C ILE A 227 3.06 11.16 -19.83
N ARG A 228 2.85 9.84 -19.79
CA ARG A 228 2.51 8.99 -20.93
C ARG A 228 1.18 8.30 -20.65
N THR A 229 0.10 8.80 -21.19
CA THR A 229 -1.23 8.18 -21.16
C THR A 229 -1.47 7.34 -22.42
N ASP A 230 -2.55 6.56 -22.43
CA ASP A 230 -2.92 5.66 -23.54
C ASP A 230 -1.85 4.59 -23.86
N ALA A 231 -1.08 4.21 -22.86
CA ALA A 231 0.00 3.22 -22.98
C ALA A 231 -0.59 1.79 -22.98
N ASN A 232 -1.03 1.32 -24.15
CA ASN A 232 -1.76 0.04 -24.28
C ASN A 232 -0.88 -1.20 -24.17
N CYS A 233 0.38 -1.12 -24.62
CA CYS A 233 1.33 -2.23 -24.61
C CYS A 233 2.57 -1.86 -23.77
N ILE A 234 2.52 -2.18 -22.48
CA ILE A 234 3.66 -1.96 -21.58
C ILE A 234 4.44 -3.26 -21.47
N GLY A 235 5.74 -3.21 -21.80
CA GLY A 235 6.66 -4.33 -21.68
C GLY A 235 7.96 -3.91 -21.00
N PHE A 236 8.70 -4.88 -20.49
CA PHE A 236 9.95 -4.67 -19.75
C PHE A 236 11.07 -5.49 -20.30
N SER A 237 12.26 -4.94 -20.31
CA SER A 237 13.50 -5.67 -20.62
C SER A 237 14.68 -5.09 -19.84
N SER A 238 15.66 -5.93 -19.55
CA SER A 238 16.90 -5.48 -18.93
C SER A 238 17.69 -4.58 -19.88
N HIS A 239 18.33 -3.56 -19.32
CA HIS A 239 19.20 -2.64 -20.04
C HIS A 239 20.43 -2.31 -19.19
N GLU A 240 21.57 -1.97 -19.82
CA GLU A 240 22.81 -1.65 -19.10
C GLU A 240 22.67 -0.52 -18.05
N LYS A 241 21.74 0.41 -18.27
CA LYS A 241 21.43 1.53 -17.38
C LYS A 241 20.25 1.27 -16.43
N GLY A 242 19.76 0.02 -16.36
CA GLY A 242 18.61 -0.35 -15.51
C GLY A 242 17.55 -1.15 -16.26
N VAL A 243 16.37 -0.57 -16.47
CA VAL A 243 15.22 -1.21 -17.11
C VAL A 243 14.75 -0.38 -18.31
N ALA A 244 14.54 -1.03 -19.43
CA ALA A 244 13.85 -0.45 -20.57
C ALA A 244 12.37 -0.79 -20.46
N VAL A 245 11.53 0.23 -20.42
CA VAL A 245 10.06 0.13 -20.42
C VAL A 245 9.57 0.51 -21.80
N SER A 246 9.07 -0.47 -22.56
CA SER A 246 8.44 -0.24 -23.86
C SER A 246 7.01 0.24 -23.65
N VAL A 247 6.60 1.25 -24.40
CA VAL A 247 5.27 1.84 -24.32
C VAL A 247 4.74 2.11 -25.73
N ASP A 248 3.54 1.62 -26.01
CA ASP A 248 2.83 1.94 -27.24
C ASP A 248 1.85 3.08 -26.92
N CYS A 249 2.34 4.31 -27.07
CA CYS A 249 1.52 5.52 -26.92
C CYS A 249 1.91 6.53 -28.00
N GLN A 250 0.96 7.40 -28.36
CA GLN A 250 1.14 8.38 -29.47
C GLN A 250 2.20 9.46 -29.15
N ALA A 251 2.50 9.71 -27.89
CA ALA A 251 3.41 10.77 -27.48
C ALA A 251 4.74 10.20 -26.97
N GLY A 252 5.85 10.71 -27.52
CA GLY A 252 7.20 10.46 -27.10
C GLY A 252 7.86 9.19 -27.66
N ALA A 253 9.05 8.87 -27.12
CA ALA A 253 9.80 7.71 -27.57
C ALA A 253 9.10 6.40 -27.17
N PRO A 254 9.17 5.33 -28.00
CA PRO A 254 8.52 4.06 -27.74
C PRO A 254 9.16 3.28 -26.56
N VAL A 255 10.32 3.71 -26.09
CA VAL A 255 11.04 3.12 -24.96
C VAL A 255 11.46 4.21 -23.98
N VAL A 256 11.18 3.98 -22.70
CA VAL A 256 11.64 4.81 -21.58
C VAL A 256 12.69 4.02 -20.80
N LEU A 257 13.90 4.58 -20.66
CA LEU A 257 14.96 3.97 -19.87
C LEU A 257 14.90 4.49 -18.44
N GLY A 258 14.70 3.60 -17.47
CA GLY A 258 14.68 3.92 -16.05
C GLY A 258 15.82 3.25 -15.30
N SER A 259 16.45 3.94 -14.36
CA SER A 259 17.30 3.30 -13.38
C SER A 259 16.50 2.45 -12.38
N HIS A 260 15.22 2.83 -12.16
CA HIS A 260 14.27 2.13 -11.29
C HIS A 260 12.87 2.15 -11.90
N VAL A 261 12.09 1.11 -11.64
CA VAL A 261 10.69 1.01 -12.07
C VAL A 261 9.82 0.77 -10.85
N LEU A 262 8.78 1.59 -10.68
CA LEU A 262 7.71 1.39 -9.69
C LEU A 262 6.47 0.83 -10.39
N LEU A 263 5.98 -0.30 -9.90
CA LEU A 263 4.67 -0.83 -10.29
C LEU A 263 3.59 -0.35 -9.31
N ALA A 264 2.78 0.61 -9.73
CA ALA A 264 1.65 1.18 -8.99
C ALA A 264 0.30 0.82 -9.65
N THR A 265 0.21 -0.40 -10.21
CA THR A 265 -0.84 -0.89 -11.11
C THR A 265 -2.10 -1.41 -10.39
N GLY A 266 -2.20 -1.19 -9.09
CA GLY A 266 -3.35 -1.57 -8.28
C GLY A 266 -3.01 -2.48 -7.10
N ARG A 267 -4.06 -3.01 -6.48
CA ARG A 267 -3.95 -3.87 -5.28
C ARG A 267 -4.81 -5.11 -5.45
N ARG A 268 -4.42 -6.20 -4.79
CA ARG A 268 -5.21 -7.43 -4.67
C ARG A 268 -5.46 -7.75 -3.20
N PRO A 269 -6.62 -8.31 -2.82
CA PRO A 269 -6.95 -8.63 -1.44
C PRO A 269 -6.10 -9.81 -0.93
N ASN A 270 -5.87 -9.85 0.39
CA ASN A 270 -5.15 -10.93 1.05
C ASN A 270 -6.10 -12.06 1.46
N THR A 271 -6.82 -12.62 0.50
CA THR A 271 -7.91 -13.58 0.70
C THR A 271 -7.62 -14.97 0.14
N ASP A 272 -6.58 -15.09 -0.67
CA ASP A 272 -6.25 -16.29 -1.44
C ASP A 272 -5.69 -17.46 -0.61
N ASP A 273 -5.19 -17.19 0.60
CA ASP A 273 -4.54 -18.18 1.47
C ASP A 273 -5.25 -18.38 2.83
N LEU A 274 -6.43 -17.78 3.01
CA LEU A 274 -7.20 -17.84 4.26
C LEU A 274 -8.06 -19.10 4.42
N GLY A 275 -8.19 -19.94 3.38
CA GLY A 275 -9.09 -21.09 3.42
C GLY A 275 -10.56 -20.71 3.46
N LEU A 276 -10.98 -19.59 2.83
CA LEU A 276 -12.35 -19.07 2.84
C LEU A 276 -13.40 -20.09 2.42
N GLY A 277 -13.04 -21.07 1.56
CA GLY A 277 -13.91 -22.18 1.15
C GLY A 277 -14.36 -23.04 2.32
N HIS A 278 -13.52 -23.28 3.33
CA HIS A 278 -13.89 -24.03 4.53
C HIS A 278 -14.94 -23.30 5.39
N ALA A 279 -14.94 -21.98 5.33
CA ALA A 279 -15.95 -21.16 6.00
C ALA A 279 -17.20 -20.93 5.14
N GLY A 280 -17.16 -21.23 3.84
CA GLY A 280 -18.23 -20.92 2.89
C GLY A 280 -18.34 -19.42 2.57
N VAL A 281 -17.31 -18.61 2.85
CA VAL A 281 -17.27 -17.16 2.56
C VAL A 281 -17.08 -16.95 1.06
N THR A 282 -17.94 -16.14 0.46
CA THR A 282 -17.90 -15.86 -0.99
C THR A 282 -17.08 -14.62 -1.32
N THR A 283 -16.40 -14.68 -2.46
CA THR A 283 -15.64 -13.54 -3.03
C THR A 283 -16.17 -13.15 -4.39
N ASP A 284 -15.79 -11.96 -4.87
CA ASP A 284 -15.97 -11.58 -6.26
C ASP A 284 -14.88 -12.17 -7.18
N ALA A 285 -14.96 -11.90 -8.47
CA ALA A 285 -14.00 -12.41 -9.47
C ALA A 285 -12.56 -11.88 -9.25
N ARG A 286 -12.36 -10.82 -8.46
CA ARG A 286 -11.07 -10.25 -8.10
C ARG A 286 -10.57 -10.72 -6.74
N GLY A 287 -11.33 -11.58 -6.06
CA GLY A 287 -10.99 -12.13 -4.76
C GLY A 287 -11.46 -11.28 -3.56
N TYR A 288 -12.16 -10.16 -3.76
CA TYR A 288 -12.70 -9.39 -2.63
C TYR A 288 -13.88 -10.10 -2.00
N ILE A 289 -13.91 -10.14 -0.66
CA ILE A 289 -15.01 -10.73 0.10
C ILE A 289 -16.28 -9.90 -0.15
N ARG A 290 -17.37 -10.58 -0.54
CA ARG A 290 -18.67 -9.94 -0.73
C ARG A 290 -19.31 -9.63 0.60
N VAL A 291 -19.77 -8.39 0.77
CA VAL A 291 -20.43 -7.91 1.98
C VAL A 291 -21.68 -7.07 1.63
N ASP A 292 -22.60 -6.98 2.58
CA ASP A 292 -23.72 -6.03 2.54
C ASP A 292 -23.32 -4.63 3.06
N ASP A 293 -24.26 -3.69 3.08
CA ASP A 293 -24.05 -2.31 3.56
C ASP A 293 -23.68 -2.23 5.05
N ARG A 294 -23.84 -3.34 5.80
CA ARG A 294 -23.41 -3.50 7.20
C ARG A 294 -22.11 -4.28 7.33
N LEU A 295 -21.40 -4.47 6.23
CA LEU A 295 -20.15 -5.23 6.14
C LEU A 295 -20.28 -6.71 6.51
N LYS A 296 -21.49 -7.28 6.51
CA LYS A 296 -21.72 -8.69 6.76
C LYS A 296 -21.43 -9.50 5.51
N THR A 297 -20.73 -10.61 5.70
CA THR A 297 -20.55 -11.61 4.63
C THR A 297 -21.83 -12.45 4.49
N ASN A 298 -21.80 -13.39 3.53
CA ASN A 298 -22.88 -14.37 3.40
C ASN A 298 -22.95 -15.39 4.57
N ILE A 299 -21.97 -15.39 5.47
CA ILE A 299 -21.94 -16.28 6.65
C ILE A 299 -22.43 -15.52 7.89
N PRO A 300 -23.49 -16.01 8.58
CA PRO A 300 -24.00 -15.37 9.80
C PRO A 300 -22.91 -15.22 10.86
N GLY A 301 -22.75 -14.00 11.42
CA GLY A 301 -21.72 -13.69 12.42
C GLY A 301 -20.30 -13.62 11.83
N SER A 302 -20.18 -13.31 10.54
CA SER A 302 -18.91 -13.01 9.90
C SER A 302 -19.00 -11.66 9.16
N TRP A 303 -18.00 -10.81 9.33
CA TRP A 303 -17.89 -9.49 8.71
C TRP A 303 -16.52 -9.33 8.06
N ALA A 304 -16.45 -8.52 7.01
CA ALA A 304 -15.18 -8.17 6.39
C ALA A 304 -15.08 -6.65 6.18
N ARG A 305 -13.92 -6.08 6.52
CA ARG A 305 -13.59 -4.68 6.31
C ARG A 305 -12.09 -4.53 6.06
N GLY A 306 -11.74 -3.57 5.21
CA GLY A 306 -10.35 -3.24 4.88
C GLY A 306 -10.17 -3.11 3.37
N ASP A 307 -9.01 -2.58 2.95
CA ASP A 307 -8.62 -2.48 1.54
C ASP A 307 -8.27 -3.85 0.96
#